data_0c4df1f6f44c7cab20749eb1ff43ed8d
#
_entry.id   0c4df1f6f44c7cab20749eb1ff43ed8d
#
_cell.length_a   1.000
_cell.length_b   1.000
_cell.length_c   1.000
_cell.angle_alpha   90.00
_cell.angle_beta   90.00
_cell.angle_gamma   90.00
#
_symmetry.space_group_name_H-M   'P 1'
#
loop_
_entity.id
_entity.type
_entity.pdbx_description
1 polymer ?
#
loop_
_entity_poly.entity_id
_entity_poly.type
_entity_poly.pdbx_seq_one_letter_code
_entity_poly.pdbx_strand_id
1 'polypeptide(L)'
;MSKLEFIVGKDISGRIVTADLASLPHLMIAGQTGSGKSTMLRNILANILPKNSPEDLQVILIDPKQAEFTPYEHIPHLQRPVITEPSDWNDALFWALQESERRLQLLASSTAADIDEYRVKTDEHLPHILIMSDEFSDMMMQGGDEVERIITSVAGSAAKTGIHFVVSTSRPSVNVYTDTLKACFEPRMVFTVASRVDSESMLGESGAEKLNGRGDLLYRVFSETQADRIQAAFVSDDEIQRLTKTLRDN
;
A
#
# COMPACT_ATOMS: atom_id res chain seq x y z
N MET A 1 18.42 2.11 7.79
CA MET A 1 16.95 2.15 7.65
C MET A 1 16.65 2.10 6.17
N SER A 2 15.72 1.24 5.77
CA SER A 2 15.23 1.22 4.39
C SER A 2 14.54 2.54 4.04
N LYS A 3 14.64 2.97 2.78
CA LYS A 3 13.96 4.17 2.30
C LYS A 3 12.42 4.00 2.27
N LEU A 4 11.92 2.74 2.26
CA LEU A 4 10.48 2.42 2.25
C LEU A 4 9.91 2.03 3.61
N GLU A 5 10.70 2.23 4.68
CA GLU A 5 10.24 2.00 6.05
C GLU A 5 9.36 3.14 6.54
N PHE A 6 8.26 2.79 7.22
CA PHE A 6 7.34 3.74 7.85
C PHE A 6 6.94 3.29 9.25
N ILE A 7 6.54 4.25 10.09
CA ILE A 7 6.06 4.00 11.44
C ILE A 7 4.59 3.57 11.35
N VAL A 8 4.27 2.36 11.81
CA VAL A 8 2.88 1.90 11.96
C VAL A 8 2.22 2.59 13.16
N GLY A 9 2.92 2.61 14.30
CA GLY A 9 2.38 3.18 15.52
C GLY A 9 3.13 2.71 16.76
N LYS A 10 2.39 2.56 17.86
CA LYS A 10 2.91 2.03 19.13
C LYS A 10 2.12 0.82 19.58
N ASP A 11 2.83 -0.20 20.04
CA ASP A 11 2.21 -1.37 20.67
C ASP A 11 1.68 -1.05 22.09
N ILE A 12 1.05 -2.04 22.72
CA ILE A 12 0.48 -1.92 24.07
C ILE A 12 1.54 -1.64 25.15
N SER A 13 2.82 -1.88 24.88
CA SER A 13 3.94 -1.57 25.78
C SER A 13 4.56 -0.19 25.52
N GLY A 14 4.07 0.54 24.50
CA GLY A 14 4.57 1.84 24.08
C GLY A 14 5.78 1.79 23.15
N ARG A 15 6.19 0.60 22.67
CA ARG A 15 7.28 0.45 21.69
C ARG A 15 6.80 0.90 20.31
N ILE A 16 7.68 1.58 19.57
CA ILE A 16 7.43 1.94 18.18
C ILE A 16 7.49 0.67 17.31
N VAL A 17 6.46 0.49 16.50
CA VAL A 17 6.38 -0.57 15.49
C VAL A 17 6.54 0.07 14.12
N THR A 18 7.44 -0.49 13.32
CA THR A 18 7.67 -0.07 11.92
C THR A 18 7.35 -1.19 10.96
N ALA A 19 7.08 -0.84 9.71
CA ALA A 19 6.96 -1.77 8.60
C ALA A 19 7.75 -1.23 7.42
N ASP A 20 8.25 -2.13 6.56
CA ASP A 20 9.08 -1.80 5.42
C ASP A 20 8.53 -2.48 4.15
N LEU A 21 8.09 -1.66 3.19
CA LEU A 21 7.56 -2.18 1.92
C LEU A 21 8.61 -2.89 1.07
N ALA A 22 9.90 -2.65 1.30
CA ALA A 22 10.94 -3.40 0.60
C ALA A 22 10.97 -4.89 1.00
N SER A 23 10.67 -5.18 2.27
CA SER A 23 10.60 -6.55 2.80
C SER A 23 9.18 -7.14 2.81
N LEU A 24 8.17 -6.27 2.84
CA LEU A 24 6.74 -6.61 2.89
C LEU A 24 6.06 -5.91 1.70
N PRO A 25 6.17 -6.46 0.50
CA PRO A 25 5.94 -5.70 -0.74
C PRO A 25 4.49 -5.24 -0.95
N HIS A 26 3.53 -5.86 -0.29
CA HIS A 26 2.12 -5.48 -0.41
C HIS A 26 1.50 -5.39 0.98
N LEU A 27 0.59 -4.43 1.13
CA LEU A 27 -0.10 -4.16 2.38
C LEU A 27 -1.59 -3.99 2.14
N MET A 28 -2.41 -4.68 2.91
CA MET A 28 -3.85 -4.46 2.98
C MET A 28 -4.23 -3.74 4.27
N ILE A 29 -5.06 -2.72 4.13
CA ILE A 29 -5.60 -1.93 5.24
C ILE A 29 -7.12 -2.05 5.20
N ALA A 30 -7.72 -2.70 6.20
CA ALA A 30 -9.16 -2.90 6.28
C ALA A 30 -9.77 -2.26 7.53
N GLY A 31 -11.06 -1.93 7.48
CA GLY A 31 -11.80 -1.40 8.64
C GLY A 31 -12.94 -0.49 8.23
N GLN A 32 -13.82 -0.17 9.16
CA GLN A 32 -14.96 0.71 8.93
C GLN A 32 -14.54 2.14 8.53
N THR A 33 -15.46 2.88 7.93
CA THR A 33 -15.30 4.32 7.71
C THR A 33 -15.05 5.03 9.05
N GLY A 34 -14.08 5.93 9.08
CA GLY A 34 -13.70 6.67 10.30
C GLY A 34 -12.84 5.89 11.30
N SER A 35 -12.43 4.65 11.01
CA SER A 35 -11.59 3.84 11.92
C SER A 35 -10.11 4.25 11.95
N GLY A 36 -9.60 4.94 10.91
CA GLY A 36 -8.21 5.41 10.82
C GLY A 36 -7.47 4.97 9.57
N LYS A 37 -8.11 4.25 8.63
CA LYS A 37 -7.48 3.76 7.37
C LYS A 37 -6.83 4.88 6.55
N SER A 38 -7.59 5.91 6.24
CA SER A 38 -7.11 7.05 5.45
C SER A 38 -5.94 7.77 6.12
N THR A 39 -6.00 7.91 7.45
CA THR A 39 -4.87 8.45 8.23
C THR A 39 -3.63 7.56 8.08
N MET A 40 -3.78 6.23 8.03
CA MET A 40 -2.66 5.31 7.81
C MET A 40 -2.10 5.44 6.39
N LEU A 41 -2.93 5.57 5.35
CA LEU A 41 -2.46 5.81 3.98
C LEU A 41 -1.61 7.08 3.91
N ARG A 42 -2.10 8.17 4.51
CA ARG A 42 -1.36 9.45 4.60
C ARG A 42 -0.09 9.32 5.43
N ASN A 43 -0.13 8.57 6.52
CA ASN A 43 1.05 8.31 7.36
C ASN A 43 2.14 7.56 6.59
N ILE A 44 1.79 6.56 5.78
CA ILE A 44 2.75 5.86 4.91
C ILE A 44 3.42 6.86 3.98
N LEU A 45 2.66 7.66 3.22
CA LEU A 45 3.20 8.66 2.31
C LEU A 45 4.05 9.70 3.04
N ALA A 46 3.62 10.18 4.21
CA ALA A 46 4.38 11.14 5.01
C ALA A 46 5.71 10.61 5.52
N ASN A 47 5.84 9.30 5.71
CA ASN A 47 7.10 8.67 6.13
C ASN A 47 8.05 8.38 4.96
N ILE A 48 7.54 7.99 3.80
CA ILE A 48 8.39 7.50 2.71
C ILE A 48 8.75 8.59 1.68
N LEU A 49 7.83 9.52 1.35
CA LEU A 49 8.10 10.55 0.34
C LEU A 49 9.31 11.44 0.69
N PRO A 50 9.49 11.94 1.93
CA PRO A 50 10.63 12.78 2.25
C PRO A 50 12.00 12.08 2.23
N LYS A 51 12.00 10.75 2.24
CA LYS A 51 13.24 9.94 2.25
C LYS A 51 13.71 9.55 0.85
N ASN A 52 12.88 9.79 -0.16
CA ASN A 52 13.12 9.36 -1.52
C ASN A 52 13.06 10.54 -2.48
N SER A 53 13.91 10.55 -3.48
CA SER A 53 13.75 11.42 -4.64
C SER A 53 12.71 10.82 -5.61
N PRO A 54 12.18 11.60 -6.57
CA PRO A 54 11.32 11.07 -7.64
C PRO A 54 12.01 10.00 -8.51
N GLU A 55 13.34 10.01 -8.53
CA GLU A 55 14.15 8.99 -9.22
C GLU A 55 14.24 7.68 -8.42
N ASP A 56 14.08 7.73 -7.09
CA ASP A 56 14.11 6.55 -6.21
C ASP A 56 12.73 5.93 -6.01
N LEU A 57 11.68 6.78 -5.98
CA LEU A 57 10.31 6.35 -5.72
C LEU A 57 9.31 7.11 -6.58
N GLN A 58 8.51 6.39 -7.32
CA GLN A 58 7.33 6.91 -8.00
C GLN A 58 6.06 6.38 -7.34
N VAL A 59 5.00 7.18 -7.33
CA VAL A 59 3.72 6.80 -6.76
C VAL A 59 2.59 6.93 -7.79
N ILE A 60 1.66 5.98 -7.75
CA ILE A 60 0.37 6.00 -8.44
C ILE A 60 -0.70 5.99 -7.36
N LEU A 61 -1.49 7.05 -7.30
CA LEU A 61 -2.53 7.22 -6.30
C LEU A 61 -3.90 7.08 -6.95
N ILE A 62 -4.75 6.19 -6.40
CA ILE A 62 -6.08 5.89 -6.90
C ILE A 62 -7.09 6.26 -5.81
N ASP A 63 -7.91 7.27 -6.09
CA ASP A 63 -8.87 7.87 -5.16
C ASP A 63 -10.22 8.15 -5.84
N PRO A 64 -11.06 7.12 -6.01
CA PRO A 64 -12.35 7.27 -6.67
C PRO A 64 -13.27 8.32 -6.03
N LYS A 65 -13.08 8.57 -4.73
CA LYS A 65 -13.92 9.49 -3.95
C LYS A 65 -13.37 10.91 -3.89
N GLN A 66 -12.16 11.15 -4.41
CA GLN A 66 -11.47 12.44 -4.39
C GLN A 66 -11.35 13.05 -2.97
N ALA A 67 -11.18 12.19 -1.98
CA ALA A 67 -11.22 12.57 -0.56
C ALA A 67 -9.84 12.56 0.10
N GLU A 68 -8.95 11.63 -0.32
CA GLU A 68 -7.75 11.33 0.45
C GLU A 68 -6.47 11.83 -0.23
N PHE A 69 -6.36 11.71 -1.56
CA PHE A 69 -5.11 11.97 -2.27
C PHE A 69 -5.05 13.30 -3.03
N THR A 70 -6.11 14.08 -3.05
CA THR A 70 -6.11 15.43 -3.64
C THR A 70 -4.95 16.32 -3.14
N PRO A 71 -4.53 16.31 -1.86
CA PRO A 71 -3.39 17.12 -1.41
C PRO A 71 -2.06 16.78 -2.08
N TYR A 72 -1.93 15.58 -2.64
CA TYR A 72 -0.69 15.10 -3.29
C TYR A 72 -0.61 15.42 -4.78
N GLU A 73 -1.62 16.06 -5.35
CA GLU A 73 -1.54 16.52 -6.75
C GLU A 73 -0.32 17.38 -6.99
N HIS A 74 0.31 17.15 -8.15
CA HIS A 74 1.49 17.89 -8.61
C HIS A 74 2.78 17.71 -7.80
N ILE A 75 2.87 16.73 -6.88
CA ILE A 75 4.17 16.36 -6.31
C ILE A 75 5.02 15.67 -7.39
N PRO A 76 6.35 15.88 -7.42
CA PRO A 76 7.19 15.33 -8.49
C PRO A 76 7.29 13.79 -8.48
N HIS A 77 6.90 13.14 -7.40
CA HIS A 77 6.86 11.67 -7.28
C HIS A 77 5.69 11.02 -8.02
N LEU A 78 4.65 11.78 -8.41
CA LEU A 78 3.52 11.21 -9.14
C LEU A 78 3.93 10.75 -10.53
N GLN A 79 3.75 9.46 -10.81
CA GLN A 79 3.94 8.89 -12.14
C GLN A 79 2.86 9.40 -13.13
N ARG A 80 1.67 9.72 -12.63
CA ARG A 80 0.52 10.30 -13.33
C ARG A 80 -0.36 11.08 -12.35
N PRO A 81 -1.27 11.95 -12.82
CA PRO A 81 -2.25 12.61 -11.95
C PRO A 81 -3.00 11.61 -11.08
N VAL A 82 -3.53 12.04 -9.93
CA VAL A 82 -4.35 11.20 -9.06
C VAL A 82 -5.52 10.64 -9.86
N ILE A 83 -5.68 9.33 -9.83
CA ILE A 83 -6.67 8.61 -10.63
C ILE A 83 -8.00 8.60 -9.88
N THR A 84 -9.05 9.09 -10.53
CA THR A 84 -10.40 9.14 -9.96
C THR A 84 -11.41 8.32 -10.75
N GLU A 85 -11.16 8.10 -12.05
CA GLU A 85 -12.09 7.42 -12.93
C GLU A 85 -11.76 5.94 -13.12
N PRO A 86 -12.77 5.07 -13.26
CA PRO A 86 -12.57 3.63 -13.43
C PRO A 86 -11.74 3.23 -14.65
N SER A 87 -11.88 3.93 -15.77
CA SER A 87 -11.09 3.68 -16.98
C SER A 87 -9.60 3.82 -16.69
N ASP A 88 -9.23 4.85 -15.95
CA ASP A 88 -7.84 5.24 -15.76
C ASP A 88 -7.11 4.32 -14.76
N TRP A 89 -7.83 3.73 -13.79
CA TRP A 89 -7.19 2.74 -12.90
C TRP A 89 -6.90 1.42 -13.61
N ASN A 90 -7.75 0.97 -14.56
CA ASN A 90 -7.48 -0.19 -15.39
C ASN A 90 -6.21 0.03 -16.23
N ASP A 91 -6.07 1.21 -16.84
CA ASP A 91 -4.89 1.61 -17.58
C ASP A 91 -3.64 1.62 -16.68
N ALA A 92 -3.76 2.10 -15.43
CA ALA A 92 -2.67 2.11 -14.48
C ALA A 92 -2.24 0.70 -14.06
N LEU A 93 -3.19 -0.20 -13.81
CA LEU A 93 -2.91 -1.59 -13.47
C LEU A 93 -2.29 -2.34 -14.65
N PHE A 94 -2.79 -2.12 -15.85
CA PHE A 94 -2.23 -2.72 -17.06
C PHE A 94 -0.80 -2.23 -17.33
N TRP A 95 -0.56 -0.93 -17.14
CA TRP A 95 0.79 -0.37 -17.17
C TRP A 95 1.71 -1.01 -16.14
N ALA A 96 1.25 -1.20 -14.91
CA ALA A 96 2.03 -1.85 -13.86
C ALA A 96 2.40 -3.30 -14.21
N LEU A 97 1.50 -4.03 -14.86
CA LEU A 97 1.79 -5.38 -15.38
C LEU A 97 2.89 -5.35 -16.44
N GLN A 98 2.75 -4.48 -17.44
CA GLN A 98 3.76 -4.33 -18.49
C GLN A 98 5.12 -3.90 -17.94
N GLU A 99 5.14 -2.96 -17.00
CA GLU A 99 6.36 -2.50 -16.35
C GLU A 99 7.00 -3.60 -15.50
N SER A 100 6.21 -4.42 -14.82
CA SER A 100 6.70 -5.59 -14.09
C SER A 100 7.37 -6.60 -15.04
N GLU A 101 6.72 -6.92 -16.17
CA GLU A 101 7.28 -7.81 -17.19
C GLU A 101 8.57 -7.24 -17.81
N ARG A 102 8.58 -5.95 -18.12
CA ARG A 102 9.78 -5.26 -18.64
C ARG A 102 10.94 -5.37 -17.65
N ARG A 103 10.69 -5.12 -16.36
CA ARG A 103 11.71 -5.22 -15.31
C ARG A 103 12.23 -6.64 -15.15
N LEU A 104 11.37 -7.65 -15.18
CA LEU A 104 11.81 -9.05 -15.15
C LEU A 104 12.75 -9.41 -16.32
N GLN A 105 12.49 -8.87 -17.53
CA GLN A 105 13.38 -9.06 -18.68
C GLN A 105 14.74 -8.37 -18.47
N LEU A 106 14.77 -7.16 -17.93
CA LEU A 106 16.01 -6.45 -17.59
C LEU A 106 16.83 -7.21 -16.55
N LEU A 107 16.18 -7.69 -15.47
CA LEU A 107 16.83 -8.50 -14.45
C LEU A 107 17.43 -9.78 -15.03
N ALA A 108 16.68 -10.47 -15.89
CA ALA A 108 17.16 -11.68 -16.54
C ALA A 108 18.38 -11.42 -17.46
N SER A 109 18.34 -10.33 -18.24
CA SER A 109 19.43 -9.97 -19.17
C SER A 109 20.72 -9.55 -18.45
N SER A 110 20.61 -8.92 -17.29
CA SER A 110 21.73 -8.48 -16.44
C SER A 110 22.16 -9.53 -15.39
N THR A 111 21.44 -10.66 -15.31
CA THR A 111 21.63 -11.67 -14.26
C THR A 111 21.47 -11.11 -12.83
N ALA A 112 20.69 -10.05 -12.66
CA ALA A 112 20.39 -9.46 -11.38
C ALA A 112 19.22 -10.18 -10.70
N ALA A 113 19.27 -10.35 -9.38
CA ALA A 113 18.21 -11.00 -8.61
C ALA A 113 17.01 -10.08 -8.40
N ASP A 114 17.27 -8.78 -8.24
CA ASP A 114 16.28 -7.73 -7.98
C ASP A 114 16.74 -6.37 -8.53
N ILE A 115 15.90 -5.33 -8.37
CA ILE A 115 16.21 -3.99 -8.88
C ILE A 115 17.39 -3.32 -8.15
N ASP A 116 17.68 -3.66 -6.91
CA ASP A 116 18.80 -3.09 -6.17
C ASP A 116 20.12 -3.64 -6.69
N GLU A 117 20.18 -4.96 -6.94
CA GLU A 117 21.33 -5.57 -7.60
C GLU A 117 21.47 -5.10 -9.05
N TYR A 118 20.35 -4.89 -9.77
CA TYR A 118 20.35 -4.35 -11.12
C TYR A 118 21.02 -2.96 -11.18
N ARG A 119 20.64 -2.06 -10.26
CA ARG A 119 21.24 -0.73 -10.16
C ARG A 119 22.75 -0.76 -9.97
N VAL A 120 23.23 -1.69 -9.12
CA VAL A 120 24.66 -1.86 -8.87
C VAL A 120 25.41 -2.39 -10.09
N LYS A 121 24.79 -3.28 -10.87
CA LYS A 121 25.43 -3.93 -12.02
C LYS A 121 25.43 -3.08 -13.29
N THR A 122 24.42 -2.24 -13.48
CA THR A 122 24.22 -1.55 -14.76
C THR A 122 24.43 -0.04 -14.70
N ASP A 123 24.50 0.53 -13.49
CA ASP A 123 24.47 1.98 -13.24
C ASP A 123 23.17 2.66 -13.75
N GLU A 124 22.15 1.86 -14.08
CA GLU A 124 20.82 2.35 -14.44
C GLU A 124 19.92 2.45 -13.21
N HIS A 125 19.11 3.52 -13.16
CA HIS A 125 18.22 3.77 -12.04
C HIS A 125 16.80 3.34 -12.35
N LEU A 126 16.30 2.33 -11.61
CA LEU A 126 14.91 1.92 -11.63
C LEU A 126 14.25 2.35 -10.31
N PRO A 127 13.26 3.27 -10.32
CA PRO A 127 12.57 3.66 -9.11
C PRO A 127 11.74 2.51 -8.54
N HIS A 128 11.57 2.46 -7.23
CA HIS A 128 10.44 1.75 -6.66
C HIS A 128 9.13 2.39 -7.14
N ILE A 129 8.08 1.59 -7.32
CA ILE A 129 6.76 2.07 -7.69
C ILE A 129 5.79 1.65 -6.59
N LEU A 130 5.14 2.64 -5.98
CA LEU A 130 4.09 2.40 -5.00
C LEU A 130 2.73 2.73 -5.62
N ILE A 131 1.88 1.71 -5.76
CA ILE A 131 0.49 1.87 -6.20
C ILE A 131 -0.38 1.83 -4.94
N MET A 132 -1.01 2.95 -4.64
CA MET A 132 -1.84 3.09 -3.46
C MET A 132 -3.29 3.37 -3.85
N SER A 133 -4.21 2.57 -3.33
CA SER A 133 -5.65 2.74 -3.58
C SER A 133 -6.43 2.93 -2.29
N ASP A 134 -7.20 4.01 -2.22
CA ASP A 134 -8.29 4.11 -1.25
C ASP A 134 -9.55 3.46 -1.83
N GLU A 135 -10.24 2.65 -1.02
CA GLU A 135 -11.44 1.89 -1.38
C GLU A 135 -11.25 0.87 -2.53
N PHE A 136 -10.31 -0.03 -2.34
CA PHE A 136 -10.00 -1.12 -3.27
C PHE A 136 -11.21 -2.00 -3.65
N SER A 137 -12.22 -2.10 -2.78
CA SER A 137 -13.45 -2.83 -3.10
C SER A 137 -14.15 -2.30 -4.35
N ASP A 138 -14.12 -0.99 -4.57
CA ASP A 138 -14.80 -0.38 -5.71
C ASP A 138 -14.10 -0.79 -7.01
N MET A 139 -12.77 -0.91 -7.00
CA MET A 139 -12.00 -1.42 -8.15
C MET A 139 -12.32 -2.88 -8.44
N MET A 140 -12.38 -3.72 -7.41
CA MET A 140 -12.70 -5.14 -7.56
C MET A 140 -14.13 -5.38 -8.06
N MET A 141 -15.09 -4.60 -7.56
CA MET A 141 -16.50 -4.72 -8.00
C MET A 141 -16.70 -4.34 -9.45
N GLN A 142 -15.87 -3.45 -10.01
CA GLN A 142 -15.97 -2.99 -11.39
C GLN A 142 -15.10 -3.79 -12.35
N GLY A 143 -13.89 -4.14 -11.94
CA GLY A 143 -12.90 -4.81 -12.79
C GLY A 143 -12.89 -6.35 -12.66
N GLY A 144 -13.48 -6.89 -11.60
CA GLY A 144 -13.64 -8.34 -11.39
C GLY A 144 -12.37 -9.15 -11.57
N ASP A 145 -12.51 -10.26 -12.27
CA ASP A 145 -11.43 -11.25 -12.49
C ASP A 145 -10.20 -10.65 -13.22
N GLU A 146 -10.39 -9.64 -14.07
CA GLU A 146 -9.28 -9.02 -14.79
C GLU A 146 -8.36 -8.24 -13.86
N VAL A 147 -8.94 -7.43 -12.96
CA VAL A 147 -8.18 -6.68 -11.94
C VAL A 147 -7.48 -7.66 -11.00
N GLU A 148 -8.16 -8.71 -10.55
CA GLU A 148 -7.55 -9.75 -9.72
C GLU A 148 -6.35 -10.40 -10.39
N ARG A 149 -6.49 -10.79 -11.66
CA ARG A 149 -5.41 -11.41 -12.44
C ARG A 149 -4.19 -10.50 -12.57
N ILE A 150 -4.40 -9.22 -12.87
CA ILE A 150 -3.31 -8.25 -13.01
C ILE A 150 -2.58 -8.09 -11.67
N ILE A 151 -3.32 -7.83 -10.60
CA ILE A 151 -2.74 -7.63 -9.26
C ILE A 151 -1.96 -8.87 -8.83
N THR A 152 -2.52 -10.06 -8.98
CA THR A 152 -1.87 -11.32 -8.62
C THR A 152 -0.57 -11.52 -9.41
N SER A 153 -0.57 -11.20 -10.70
CA SER A 153 0.62 -11.32 -11.56
C SER A 153 1.72 -10.36 -11.11
N VAL A 154 1.40 -9.09 -10.87
CA VAL A 154 2.37 -8.09 -10.40
C VAL A 154 2.85 -8.43 -8.99
N ALA A 155 1.95 -8.83 -8.10
CA ALA A 155 2.27 -9.18 -6.72
C ALA A 155 3.29 -10.33 -6.61
N GLY A 156 3.17 -11.32 -7.47
CA GLY A 156 4.09 -12.47 -7.49
C GLY A 156 5.55 -12.11 -7.83
N SER A 157 5.79 -10.94 -8.42
CA SER A 157 7.13 -10.47 -8.82
C SER A 157 7.62 -9.24 -8.05
N ALA A 158 6.81 -8.69 -7.15
CA ALA A 158 7.04 -7.40 -6.52
C ALA A 158 8.37 -7.28 -5.76
N ALA A 159 8.77 -8.31 -5.02
CA ALA A 159 10.03 -8.33 -4.29
C ALA A 159 11.26 -8.17 -5.22
N LYS A 160 11.14 -8.60 -6.49
CA LYS A 160 12.19 -8.45 -7.50
C LYS A 160 12.08 -7.14 -8.26
N THR A 161 10.87 -6.79 -8.67
CA THR A 161 10.61 -5.67 -9.58
C THR A 161 10.45 -4.33 -8.88
N GLY A 162 10.32 -4.31 -7.53
CA GLY A 162 10.13 -3.09 -6.75
C GLY A 162 8.80 -2.39 -7.00
N ILE A 163 7.75 -3.14 -7.40
CA ILE A 163 6.39 -2.62 -7.59
C ILE A 163 5.53 -3.08 -6.42
N HIS A 164 5.04 -2.14 -5.63
CA HIS A 164 4.36 -2.38 -4.37
C HIS A 164 2.91 -1.92 -4.42
N PHE A 165 2.01 -2.69 -3.80
CA PHE A 165 0.63 -2.29 -3.60
C PHE A 165 0.34 -1.99 -2.12
N VAL A 166 -0.32 -0.87 -1.87
CA VAL A 166 -0.96 -0.57 -0.59
C VAL A 166 -2.42 -0.26 -0.86
N VAL A 167 -3.30 -1.13 -0.42
CA VAL A 167 -4.74 -1.02 -0.69
C VAL A 167 -5.55 -0.87 0.58
N SER A 168 -6.56 -0.01 0.56
CA SER A 168 -7.49 0.11 1.67
C SER A 168 -8.92 -0.29 1.29
N THR A 169 -9.67 -0.75 2.28
CA THR A 169 -11.08 -1.08 2.10
C THR A 169 -11.92 -0.83 3.34
N SER A 170 -13.10 -0.29 3.11
CA SER A 170 -14.16 -0.18 4.14
C SER A 170 -15.10 -1.38 4.16
N ARG A 171 -15.04 -2.26 3.16
CA ARG A 171 -15.93 -3.41 2.98
C ARG A 171 -15.13 -4.71 2.87
N PRO A 172 -14.72 -5.30 3.99
CA PRO A 172 -13.93 -6.52 4.02
C PRO A 172 -14.78 -7.78 3.73
N SER A 173 -15.65 -7.75 2.73
CA SER A 173 -16.53 -8.89 2.41
C SER A 173 -15.76 -9.96 1.64
N VAL A 174 -16.07 -11.23 1.93
CA VAL A 174 -15.49 -12.42 1.30
C VAL A 174 -15.65 -12.41 -0.23
N ASN A 175 -16.73 -11.80 -0.72
CA ASN A 175 -17.06 -11.76 -2.15
C ASN A 175 -16.15 -10.81 -2.96
N VAL A 176 -15.44 -9.89 -2.30
CA VAL A 176 -14.53 -8.93 -2.95
C VAL A 176 -13.08 -9.37 -2.80
N TYR A 177 -12.77 -10.09 -1.72
CA TYR A 177 -11.42 -10.54 -1.41
C TYR A 177 -11.36 -12.07 -1.51
N THR A 178 -11.01 -12.55 -2.68
CA THR A 178 -10.74 -13.96 -2.91
C THR A 178 -9.54 -14.43 -2.08
N ASP A 179 -9.42 -15.73 -1.85
CA ASP A 179 -8.28 -16.28 -1.13
C ASP A 179 -6.96 -16.02 -1.88
N THR A 180 -7.01 -15.94 -3.21
CA THR A 180 -5.87 -15.58 -4.06
C THR A 180 -5.39 -14.16 -3.75
N LEU A 181 -6.28 -13.18 -3.72
CA LEU A 181 -5.94 -11.80 -3.36
C LEU A 181 -5.44 -11.70 -1.92
N LYS A 182 -6.09 -12.39 -0.99
CA LYS A 182 -5.65 -12.43 0.41
C LYS A 182 -4.23 -12.95 0.56
N ALA A 183 -3.83 -13.93 -0.25
CA ALA A 183 -2.46 -14.46 -0.26
C ALA A 183 -1.43 -13.46 -0.82
N CYS A 184 -1.84 -12.54 -1.71
CA CYS A 184 -0.97 -11.51 -2.24
C CYS A 184 -0.71 -10.37 -1.25
N PHE A 185 -1.69 -10.08 -0.38
CA PHE A 185 -1.63 -8.96 0.56
C PHE A 185 -1.31 -9.42 1.97
N GLU A 186 -0.04 -9.55 2.23
CA GLU A 186 0.50 -9.80 3.55
C GLU A 186 1.75 -8.94 3.75
N PRO A 187 1.77 -8.15 4.78
CA PRO A 187 0.94 -8.10 6.00
C PRO A 187 -0.44 -7.44 5.83
N ARG A 188 -1.23 -7.50 6.91
CA ARG A 188 -2.55 -6.85 7.00
C ARG A 188 -2.66 -5.97 8.23
N MET A 189 -3.23 -4.79 8.02
CA MET A 189 -3.62 -3.86 9.08
C MET A 189 -5.14 -3.80 9.14
N VAL A 190 -5.73 -4.29 10.20
CA VAL A 190 -7.18 -4.31 10.35
C VAL A 190 -7.58 -3.40 11.51
N PHE A 191 -8.17 -2.28 11.17
CA PHE A 191 -8.83 -1.36 12.09
C PHE A 191 -10.20 -1.93 12.52
N THR A 192 -10.96 -1.19 13.32
CA THR A 192 -12.28 -1.61 13.76
C THR A 192 -13.16 -2.04 12.59
N VAL A 193 -13.75 -3.22 12.68
CA VAL A 193 -14.70 -3.78 11.72
C VAL A 193 -16.09 -3.97 12.34
N ALA A 194 -17.12 -4.21 11.50
CA ALA A 194 -18.50 -4.27 11.95
C ALA A 194 -18.84 -5.58 12.70
N SER A 195 -18.16 -6.68 12.35
CA SER A 195 -18.50 -7.99 12.85
C SER A 195 -17.27 -8.87 13.08
N ARG A 196 -17.47 -9.91 13.89
CA ARG A 196 -16.49 -10.98 14.06
C ARG A 196 -16.17 -11.69 12.73
N VAL A 197 -17.17 -11.86 11.87
CA VAL A 197 -16.97 -12.48 10.55
C VAL A 197 -16.02 -11.67 9.69
N ASP A 198 -16.14 -10.33 9.71
CA ASP A 198 -15.22 -9.44 9.00
C ASP A 198 -13.79 -9.56 9.56
N SER A 199 -13.64 -9.62 10.89
CA SER A 199 -12.35 -9.83 11.53
C SER A 199 -11.70 -11.14 11.08
N GLU A 200 -12.43 -12.25 11.20
CA GLU A 200 -11.96 -13.58 10.81
C GLU A 200 -11.66 -13.66 9.30
N SER A 201 -12.44 -12.99 8.45
CA SER A 201 -12.18 -12.93 7.01
C SER A 201 -10.86 -12.26 6.68
N MET A 202 -10.50 -11.19 7.40
CA MET A 202 -9.31 -10.38 7.10
C MET A 202 -8.05 -10.83 7.84
N LEU A 203 -8.19 -11.26 9.09
CA LEU A 203 -7.06 -11.65 9.94
C LEU A 203 -6.91 -13.17 10.11
N GLY A 204 -7.97 -13.95 9.81
CA GLY A 204 -8.04 -15.36 10.21
C GLY A 204 -8.39 -15.55 11.69
N GLU A 205 -8.62 -14.48 12.44
CA GLU A 205 -8.96 -14.49 13.86
C GLU A 205 -9.93 -13.36 14.23
N SER A 206 -10.64 -13.53 15.34
CA SER A 206 -11.53 -12.50 15.89
C SER A 206 -10.73 -11.46 16.69
N GLY A 207 -11.27 -10.26 16.86
CA GLY A 207 -10.67 -9.22 17.70
C GLY A 207 -10.82 -7.82 17.14
N ALA A 208 -10.78 -7.64 15.83
CA ALA A 208 -10.90 -6.33 15.21
C ALA A 208 -12.28 -5.68 15.44
N GLU A 209 -13.33 -6.49 15.66
CA GLU A 209 -14.66 -6.01 16.03
C GLU A 209 -14.72 -5.40 17.44
N LYS A 210 -13.69 -5.61 18.27
CA LYS A 210 -13.59 -5.11 19.65
C LYS A 210 -12.67 -3.91 19.80
N LEU A 211 -12.08 -3.44 18.70
CA LEU A 211 -11.20 -2.29 18.71
C LEU A 211 -11.97 -0.99 18.98
N ASN A 212 -11.28 -0.03 19.60
CA ASN A 212 -11.90 1.24 20.03
C ASN A 212 -12.11 2.25 18.87
N GLY A 213 -11.61 1.96 17.65
CA GLY A 213 -11.57 2.93 16.57
C GLY A 213 -10.46 3.98 16.78
N ARG A 214 -10.48 5.07 15.99
CA ARG A 214 -9.52 6.19 16.10
C ARG A 214 -8.05 5.75 16.04
N GLY A 215 -7.75 4.84 15.11
CA GLY A 215 -6.38 4.36 14.91
C GLY A 215 -6.00 3.13 15.72
N ASP A 216 -6.91 2.54 16.51
CA ASP A 216 -6.71 1.26 17.16
C ASP A 216 -6.82 0.15 16.09
N LEU A 217 -5.78 -0.66 15.91
CA LEU A 217 -5.69 -1.66 14.86
C LEU A 217 -5.06 -2.96 15.35
N LEU A 218 -5.33 -4.04 14.64
CA LEU A 218 -4.57 -5.29 14.69
C LEU A 218 -3.66 -5.37 13.47
N TYR A 219 -2.38 -5.58 13.68
CA TYR A 219 -1.36 -5.75 12.66
C TYR A 219 -0.87 -7.18 12.65
N ARG A 220 -1.03 -7.85 11.51
CA ARG A 220 -0.61 -9.24 11.33
C ARG A 220 0.42 -9.34 10.23
N VAL A 221 1.56 -9.91 10.56
CA VAL A 221 2.58 -10.40 9.64
C VAL A 221 2.43 -11.91 9.54
N PHE A 222 2.45 -12.48 8.35
CA PHE A 222 2.07 -13.89 8.12
C PHE A 222 2.91 -14.93 8.86
N SER A 223 4.17 -14.60 9.19
CA SER A 223 5.04 -15.49 9.97
C SER A 223 4.68 -15.54 11.46
N GLU A 224 3.76 -14.69 11.92
CA GLU A 224 3.38 -14.57 13.32
C GLU A 224 2.09 -15.32 13.62
N THR A 225 2.02 -15.92 14.81
CA THR A 225 0.85 -16.73 15.23
C THR A 225 -0.35 -15.90 15.64
N GLN A 226 -0.14 -14.64 16.00
CA GLN A 226 -1.18 -13.70 16.45
C GLN A 226 -0.92 -12.31 15.90
N ALA A 227 -2.00 -11.53 15.74
CA ALA A 227 -1.89 -10.13 15.37
C ALA A 227 -1.51 -9.26 16.58
N ASP A 228 -0.60 -8.32 16.36
CA ASP A 228 -0.23 -7.32 17.36
C ASP A 228 -1.26 -6.19 17.40
N ARG A 229 -1.66 -5.78 18.60
CA ARG A 229 -2.51 -4.59 18.78
C ARG A 229 -1.66 -3.34 18.83
N ILE A 230 -1.96 -2.40 17.94
CA ILE A 230 -1.17 -1.18 17.75
C ILE A 230 -2.11 0.03 17.75
N GLN A 231 -1.69 1.10 18.42
CA GLN A 231 -2.25 2.42 18.20
C GLN A 231 -1.51 3.09 17.06
N ALA A 232 -2.20 3.30 15.94
CA ALA A 232 -1.63 3.89 14.72
C ALA A 232 -1.00 5.26 14.97
N ALA A 233 0.08 5.53 14.25
CA ALA A 233 0.62 6.88 14.19
C ALA A 233 -0.39 7.81 13.51
N PHE A 234 -0.46 9.05 13.99
CA PHE A 234 -1.34 10.07 13.43
C PHE A 234 -0.52 11.12 12.66
N VAL A 235 -1.06 11.54 11.54
CA VAL A 235 -0.57 12.67 10.77
C VAL A 235 -1.73 13.62 10.51
N SER A 236 -1.54 14.89 10.77
CA SER A 236 -2.55 15.93 10.59
C SER A 236 -2.63 16.44 9.15
N ASP A 237 -3.75 17.05 8.77
CA ASP A 237 -3.91 17.68 7.46
C ASP A 237 -2.89 18.82 7.24
N ASP A 238 -2.57 19.59 8.29
CA ASP A 238 -1.55 20.63 8.24
C ASP A 238 -0.14 20.07 7.97
N GLU A 239 0.18 18.90 8.52
CA GLU A 239 1.47 18.23 8.23
C GLU A 239 1.53 17.76 6.79
N ILE A 240 0.44 17.19 6.26
CA ILE A 240 0.35 16.77 4.86
C ILE A 240 0.47 17.99 3.91
N GLN A 241 -0.21 19.09 4.19
CA GLN A 241 -0.11 20.30 3.37
C GLN A 241 1.31 20.87 3.35
N ARG A 242 1.99 20.91 4.51
CA ARG A 242 3.39 21.34 4.58
C ARG A 242 4.32 20.42 3.80
N LEU A 243 4.15 19.10 3.96
CA LEU A 243 4.92 18.09 3.23
C LEU A 243 4.76 18.26 1.72
N THR A 244 3.53 18.26 1.22
CA THR A 244 3.27 18.32 -0.22
C THR A 244 3.71 19.65 -0.83
N LYS A 245 3.63 20.75 -0.09
CA LYS A 245 4.22 22.02 -0.50
C LYS A 245 5.73 21.92 -0.63
N THR A 246 6.42 21.38 0.38
CA THR A 246 7.89 21.21 0.33
C THR A 246 8.33 20.34 -0.85
N LEU A 247 7.57 19.26 -1.14
CA LEU A 247 7.87 18.36 -2.26
C LEU A 247 7.68 19.02 -3.64
N ARG A 248 6.77 20.00 -3.76
CA ARG A 248 6.56 20.74 -5.01
C ARG A 248 7.60 21.85 -5.23
N ASP A 249 8.15 22.39 -4.14
CA ASP A 249 9.11 23.50 -4.17
C ASP A 249 10.55 23.02 -4.40
N ASN A 250 10.81 21.70 -4.28
CA ASN A 250 12.12 21.05 -4.52
C ASN A 250 12.18 20.39 -5.90
#